data_3a4b5c967315daf10e828acb132e9937
#
_entry.id   3a4b5c967315daf10e828acb132e9937
#
_cell.length_a   1.000
_cell.length_b   1.000
_cell.length_c   1.000
_cell.angle_alpha   90.00
_cell.angle_beta   90.00
_cell.angle_gamma   90.00
#
_symmetry.space_group_name_H-M   'P 1'
#
loop_
_entity.id
_entity.type
_entity.pdbx_description
1 polymer ?
#
loop_
_entity_poly.entity_id
_entity_poly.type
_entity_poly.pdbx_seq_one_letter_code
_entity_poly.pdbx_strand_id
1 'polypeptide(L)'
;MHNTKFEIMKRFYIPLLAAILIVACKPSNYVDDIPEFTPNNDSSIVLSLNPRAIVDSIDPNMVHLIMDDKEGWVGVWTIGTKRFAQNKLDRRFEFAGDYVVQAAAYNKYGLTPSVTVTFSIESMDEAICTNPNYAALTGGCDMPEGKTWVLSQEKGYYGLIDVNTWVLEYMTDYWWPADPGSHPEVFDDEITFVLDANRTFKHKTNGKSALDSAPYDIADYESTWELQDPSQSKDGRMHLTLSGDAVLPPFPSECQGQHDYTILVLNDTVMLTKIYKPGSNQAWVNKFVPKAE
;
A
#
# COMPACT_ATOMS: atom_id res chain seq x y z
N MET A 1 25.11 36.57 55.19
CA MET A 1 23.67 36.63 55.46
C MET A 1 22.97 37.40 54.31
N HIS A 2 22.70 36.74 53.18
CA HIS A 2 21.89 37.34 52.10
C HIS A 2 21.60 36.24 51.03
N ASN A 3 20.70 35.29 51.30
CA ASN A 3 20.23 34.43 50.23
C ASN A 3 18.92 33.68 50.56
N THR A 4 18.21 34.06 51.61
CA THR A 4 16.98 33.32 52.05
C THR A 4 15.66 33.94 51.63
N LYS A 5 15.66 35.16 51.04
CA LYS A 5 14.42 35.83 50.61
C LYS A 5 13.99 35.57 49.17
N PHE A 6 14.84 35.03 48.31
CA PHE A 6 14.53 34.84 46.90
C PHE A 6 13.92 33.45 46.56
N GLU A 7 14.09 32.50 47.45
CA GLU A 7 13.54 31.15 47.19
C GLU A 7 12.07 31.00 47.59
N ILE A 8 11.56 31.84 48.50
CA ILE A 8 10.16 31.74 48.95
C ILE A 8 9.21 32.30 47.90
N MET A 9 9.62 33.30 47.11
CA MET A 9 8.78 33.83 46.03
C MET A 9 8.62 32.91 44.82
N LYS A 10 9.58 32.06 44.52
CA LYS A 10 9.47 31.11 43.40
C LYS A 10 8.49 29.98 43.64
N ARG A 11 8.24 29.61 44.89
CA ARG A 11 7.35 28.48 45.24
C ARG A 11 5.85 28.85 45.20
N PHE A 12 5.49 30.11 45.25
CA PHE A 12 4.09 30.56 45.21
C PHE A 12 3.57 30.91 43.83
N TYR A 13 4.44 31.24 42.86
CA TYR A 13 4.01 31.64 41.51
C TYR A 13 3.72 30.42 40.60
N ILE A 14 4.38 29.29 40.80
CA ILE A 14 4.18 28.10 39.98
C ILE A 14 2.79 27.47 40.17
N PRO A 15 2.26 27.27 41.40
CA PRO A 15 0.91 26.75 41.58
C PRO A 15 -0.20 27.71 41.13
N LEU A 16 0.03 29.03 41.18
CA LEU A 16 -0.96 30.01 40.72
C LEU A 16 -1.06 30.06 39.20
N LEU A 17 0.05 29.90 38.48
CA LEU A 17 0.06 29.80 37.01
C LEU A 17 -0.57 28.49 36.53
N ALA A 18 -0.34 27.38 37.23
CA ALA A 18 -0.96 26.08 36.92
C ALA A 18 -2.47 26.07 37.18
N ALA A 19 -2.94 26.80 38.19
CA ALA A 19 -4.37 26.96 38.47
C ALA A 19 -5.10 27.82 37.43
N ILE A 20 -4.43 28.83 36.84
CA ILE A 20 -4.99 29.66 35.78
C ILE A 20 -5.09 28.89 34.44
N LEU A 21 -4.15 27.96 34.16
CA LEU A 21 -4.20 27.14 32.97
C LEU A 21 -5.30 26.06 33.01
N ILE A 22 -5.71 25.59 34.19
CA ILE A 22 -6.79 24.65 34.36
C ILE A 22 -8.18 25.26 34.16
N VAL A 23 -8.32 26.55 34.42
CA VAL A 23 -9.60 27.28 34.23
C VAL A 23 -9.82 27.72 32.78
N ALA A 24 -8.75 27.80 31.96
CA ALA A 24 -8.85 28.19 30.56
C ALA A 24 -9.28 27.06 29.60
N CYS A 25 -9.27 25.82 30.04
CA CYS A 25 -9.79 24.68 29.28
C CYS A 25 -11.11 24.16 29.88
N LYS A 26 -12.12 25.02 30.00
CA LYS A 26 -13.49 24.50 29.93
C LYS A 26 -13.76 24.16 28.49
N PRO A 27 -14.03 22.89 28.12
CA PRO A 27 -14.58 22.62 26.81
C PRO A 27 -15.84 23.45 26.72
N SER A 28 -15.93 24.30 25.70
CA SER A 28 -17.18 24.94 25.33
C SER A 28 -18.25 23.86 25.33
N ASN A 29 -19.40 24.12 25.91
CA ASN A 29 -20.58 23.24 25.94
C ASN A 29 -21.10 22.97 24.53
N TYR A 30 -20.32 22.35 23.70
CA TYR A 30 -20.68 21.94 22.34
C TYR A 30 -21.20 20.50 22.29
N VAL A 31 -21.41 19.86 23.45
CA VAL A 31 -21.80 18.43 23.53
C VAL A 31 -23.29 18.25 23.79
N ASP A 32 -24.01 19.31 24.21
CA ASP A 32 -25.40 19.14 24.66
C ASP A 32 -26.45 19.19 23.51
N ASP A 33 -26.03 19.49 22.25
CA ASP A 33 -26.92 19.55 21.09
C ASP A 33 -26.53 18.60 19.96
N ILE A 34 -25.74 17.55 20.21
CA ILE A 34 -25.63 16.47 19.23
C ILE A 34 -26.89 15.65 19.38
N PRO A 35 -27.84 15.69 18.39
CA PRO A 35 -29.03 14.84 18.45
C PRO A 35 -28.57 13.40 18.64
N GLU A 36 -29.21 12.67 19.58
CA GLU A 36 -28.96 11.24 19.73
C GLU A 36 -28.94 10.59 18.36
N PHE A 37 -27.81 9.97 18.03
CA PHE A 37 -27.61 9.28 16.76
C PHE A 37 -28.57 8.09 16.75
N THR A 38 -29.72 8.27 16.14
CA THR A 38 -30.62 7.17 15.83
C THR A 38 -30.16 6.61 14.50
N PRO A 39 -29.53 5.41 14.45
CA PRO A 39 -29.16 4.79 13.18
C PRO A 39 -30.44 4.70 12.33
N ASN A 40 -30.43 5.31 11.18
CA ASN A 40 -31.53 5.15 10.24
C ASN A 40 -31.41 3.76 9.60
N ASN A 41 -32.10 2.78 10.18
CA ASN A 41 -32.10 1.39 9.73
C ASN A 41 -32.93 1.16 8.44
N ASP A 42 -33.41 2.23 7.80
CA ASP A 42 -34.26 2.15 6.62
C ASP A 42 -33.44 2.35 5.34
N SER A 43 -33.21 1.24 4.62
CA SER A 43 -32.57 1.27 3.30
C SER A 43 -33.45 1.89 2.20
N SER A 44 -34.74 2.13 2.47
CA SER A 44 -35.65 2.76 1.50
C SER A 44 -35.19 4.14 1.06
N ILE A 45 -34.48 4.84 1.96
CA ILE A 45 -33.94 6.16 1.66
C ILE A 45 -32.83 6.07 0.62
N VAL A 46 -31.85 5.17 0.78
CA VAL A 46 -30.79 5.02 -0.21
C VAL A 46 -31.36 4.52 -1.54
N LEU A 47 -32.34 3.63 -1.53
CA LEU A 47 -33.02 3.18 -2.73
C LEU A 47 -33.78 4.33 -3.43
N SER A 48 -34.32 5.29 -2.67
CA SER A 48 -34.98 6.48 -3.25
C SER A 48 -34.01 7.44 -3.95
N LEU A 49 -32.70 7.31 -3.72
CA LEU A 49 -31.64 8.03 -4.43
C LEU A 49 -31.22 7.31 -5.72
N ASN A 50 -31.87 6.17 -6.06
CA ASN A 50 -31.64 5.43 -7.28
C ASN A 50 -30.15 5.16 -7.57
N PRO A 51 -29.43 4.49 -6.65
CA PRO A 51 -28.00 4.21 -6.82
C PRO A 51 -27.77 3.28 -8.00
N ARG A 52 -26.91 3.69 -8.92
CA ARG A 52 -26.61 2.95 -10.14
C ARG A 52 -25.17 3.16 -10.58
N ALA A 53 -24.62 2.18 -11.30
CA ALA A 53 -23.37 2.25 -12.01
C ALA A 53 -23.64 2.29 -13.52
N ILE A 54 -22.98 3.17 -14.23
CA ILE A 54 -23.04 3.30 -15.69
C ILE A 54 -21.63 3.18 -16.20
N VAL A 55 -21.34 2.12 -16.96
CA VAL A 55 -20.08 1.97 -17.69
C VAL A 55 -20.10 2.96 -18.85
N ASP A 56 -19.04 3.75 -18.99
CA ASP A 56 -18.94 4.73 -20.09
C ASP A 56 -18.84 3.99 -21.44
N SER A 57 -19.58 4.46 -22.43
CA SER A 57 -19.63 3.82 -23.75
C SER A 57 -18.40 4.11 -24.62
N ILE A 58 -17.62 5.14 -24.29
CA ILE A 58 -16.38 5.55 -25.00
C ILE A 58 -15.16 4.97 -24.30
N ASP A 59 -15.17 4.98 -22.96
CA ASP A 59 -14.10 4.45 -22.13
C ASP A 59 -14.66 3.31 -21.24
N PRO A 60 -14.63 2.05 -21.70
CA PRO A 60 -15.32 0.94 -21.03
C PRO A 60 -14.72 0.59 -19.65
N ASN A 61 -13.60 1.18 -19.26
CA ASN A 61 -13.01 1.05 -17.94
C ASN A 61 -13.39 2.20 -16.98
N MET A 62 -14.07 3.24 -17.50
CA MET A 62 -14.63 4.32 -16.68
C MET A 62 -16.05 3.98 -16.26
N VAL A 63 -16.33 4.09 -14.98
CA VAL A 63 -17.66 3.85 -14.40
C VAL A 63 -18.14 5.09 -13.66
N HIS A 64 -19.34 5.53 -14.01
CA HIS A 64 -20.05 6.60 -13.33
C HIS A 64 -20.97 6.00 -12.28
N LEU A 65 -20.62 6.15 -11.01
CA LEU A 65 -21.45 5.78 -9.87
C LEU A 65 -22.33 6.97 -9.52
N ILE A 66 -23.64 6.83 -9.65
CA ILE A 66 -24.59 7.95 -9.59
C ILE A 66 -25.68 7.64 -8.57
N MET A 67 -25.95 8.62 -7.72
CA MET A 67 -27.16 8.74 -6.92
C MET A 67 -27.88 10.04 -7.31
N ASP A 68 -29.18 10.00 -7.35
CA ASP A 68 -29.98 11.20 -7.64
C ASP A 68 -29.92 12.16 -6.44
N ASP A 69 -29.89 13.46 -6.72
CA ASP A 69 -29.81 14.48 -5.69
C ASP A 69 -31.13 14.54 -4.90
N LYS A 70 -31.00 14.60 -3.57
CA LYS A 70 -32.11 14.76 -2.65
C LYS A 70 -31.72 15.70 -1.53
N GLU A 71 -32.52 16.71 -1.27
CA GLU A 71 -32.25 17.73 -0.25
C GLU A 71 -31.96 17.10 1.11
N GLY A 72 -30.86 17.52 1.72
CA GLY A 72 -30.41 17.06 3.03
C GLY A 72 -29.74 15.68 3.06
N TRP A 73 -29.49 15.05 1.90
CA TRP A 73 -28.82 13.76 1.79
C TRP A 73 -27.62 13.81 0.86
N VAL A 74 -26.58 13.10 1.26
CA VAL A 74 -25.35 12.89 0.45
C VAL A 74 -25.14 11.41 0.27
N GLY A 75 -24.88 11.00 -0.97
CA GLY A 75 -24.53 9.61 -1.28
C GLY A 75 -23.14 9.24 -0.73
N VAL A 76 -23.01 8.00 -0.32
CA VAL A 76 -21.73 7.41 0.13
C VAL A 76 -21.50 6.13 -0.64
N TRP A 77 -20.44 6.11 -1.43
CA TRP A 77 -19.98 4.93 -2.15
C TRP A 77 -18.86 4.25 -1.37
N THR A 78 -18.90 2.93 -1.28
CA THR A 78 -17.82 2.12 -0.72
C THR A 78 -17.30 1.16 -1.79
N ILE A 79 -16.02 1.28 -2.13
CA ILE A 79 -15.30 0.47 -3.11
C ILE A 79 -14.13 -0.19 -2.41
N GLY A 80 -14.17 -1.50 -2.21
CA GLY A 80 -13.23 -2.18 -1.32
C GLY A 80 -13.28 -1.58 0.09
N THR A 81 -12.17 -1.06 0.57
CA THR A 81 -12.05 -0.42 1.90
C THR A 81 -12.24 1.10 1.86
N LYS A 82 -12.30 1.71 0.66
CA LYS A 82 -12.36 3.16 0.50
C LYS A 82 -13.79 3.67 0.44
N ARG A 83 -14.07 4.81 1.10
CA ARG A 83 -15.37 5.48 1.12
C ARG A 83 -15.29 6.86 0.47
N PHE A 84 -16.33 7.20 -0.30
CA PHE A 84 -16.45 8.46 -1.03
C PHE A 84 -17.81 9.08 -0.76
N ALA A 85 -17.85 10.25 -0.13
CA ALA A 85 -19.08 10.96 0.23
C ALA A 85 -19.46 11.96 -0.87
N GLN A 86 -20.13 11.49 -1.91
CA GLN A 86 -20.62 12.31 -3.03
C GLN A 86 -21.68 11.55 -3.83
N ASN A 87 -22.64 12.28 -4.45
CA ASN A 87 -23.72 11.67 -5.22
C ASN A 87 -23.24 11.16 -6.58
N LYS A 88 -22.19 11.75 -7.14
CA LYS A 88 -21.61 11.36 -8.45
C LYS A 88 -20.14 11.11 -8.27
N LEU A 89 -19.68 9.92 -8.64
CA LEU A 89 -18.30 9.50 -8.53
C LEU A 89 -17.87 8.80 -9.81
N ASP A 90 -16.88 9.38 -10.50
CA ASP A 90 -16.25 8.76 -11.65
C ASP A 90 -15.05 7.94 -11.19
N ARG A 91 -15.01 6.68 -11.57
CA ARG A 91 -13.92 5.77 -11.17
C ARG A 91 -13.51 4.88 -12.32
N ARG A 92 -12.21 4.74 -12.48
CA ARG A 92 -11.60 3.81 -13.42
C ARG A 92 -11.42 2.46 -12.75
N PHE A 93 -11.82 1.40 -13.45
CA PHE A 93 -11.63 0.00 -13.05
C PHE A 93 -10.70 -0.67 -14.06
N GLU A 94 -9.53 -1.01 -13.59
CA GLU A 94 -8.40 -1.39 -14.45
C GLU A 94 -8.53 -2.81 -15.02
N PHE A 95 -9.28 -3.69 -14.36
CA PHE A 95 -9.34 -5.11 -14.68
C PHE A 95 -10.72 -5.52 -15.17
N ALA A 96 -10.77 -6.48 -16.09
CA ALA A 96 -12.03 -7.14 -16.47
C ALA A 96 -12.58 -7.93 -15.28
N GLY A 97 -13.92 -7.98 -15.16
CA GLY A 97 -14.59 -8.74 -14.12
C GLY A 97 -15.89 -8.12 -13.65
N ASP A 98 -16.55 -8.83 -12.74
CA ASP A 98 -17.76 -8.37 -12.07
C ASP A 98 -17.41 -7.63 -10.79
N TYR A 99 -17.95 -6.43 -10.64
CA TYR A 99 -17.70 -5.56 -9.51
C TYR A 99 -18.94 -5.39 -8.65
N VAL A 100 -18.68 -5.35 -7.35
CA VAL A 100 -19.69 -5.09 -6.32
C VAL A 100 -19.26 -3.87 -5.53
N VAL A 101 -20.08 -2.82 -5.55
CA VAL A 101 -19.88 -1.63 -4.73
C VAL A 101 -21.06 -1.44 -3.79
N GLN A 102 -20.80 -0.82 -2.63
CA GLN A 102 -21.86 -0.52 -1.67
C GLN A 102 -22.25 0.95 -1.79
N ALA A 103 -23.54 1.20 -1.79
CA ALA A 103 -24.13 2.52 -1.80
C ALA A 103 -24.92 2.76 -0.51
N ALA A 104 -24.69 3.88 0.16
CA ALA A 104 -25.42 4.32 1.35
C ALA A 104 -25.76 5.80 1.22
N ALA A 105 -26.64 6.31 2.06
CA ALA A 105 -26.95 7.72 2.15
C ALA A 105 -26.62 8.26 3.55
N TYR A 106 -26.17 9.49 3.59
CA TYR A 106 -25.75 10.16 4.81
C TYR A 106 -26.46 11.51 4.95
N ASN A 107 -26.86 11.84 6.16
CA ASN A 107 -27.37 13.17 6.55
C ASN A 107 -26.92 13.55 7.97
N LYS A 108 -27.44 14.67 8.50
CA LYS A 108 -27.10 15.13 9.86
C LYS A 108 -27.47 14.14 10.98
N TYR A 109 -28.33 13.15 10.73
CA TYR A 109 -28.74 12.14 11.69
C TYR A 109 -27.97 10.82 11.53
N GLY A 110 -27.15 10.68 10.49
CA GLY A 110 -26.25 9.54 10.30
C GLY A 110 -26.32 8.87 8.94
N LEU A 111 -25.75 7.66 8.89
CA LEU A 111 -25.64 6.83 7.69
C LEU A 111 -26.75 5.79 7.65
N THR A 112 -27.36 5.58 6.47
CA THR A 112 -28.30 4.48 6.24
C THR A 112 -27.58 3.14 6.13
N PRO A 113 -28.31 2.00 6.21
CA PRO A 113 -27.80 0.74 5.72
C PRO A 113 -27.39 0.86 4.24
N SER A 114 -26.37 0.12 3.83
CA SER A 114 -25.93 0.09 2.43
C SER A 114 -26.78 -0.85 1.59
N VAL A 115 -26.88 -0.54 0.30
CA VAL A 115 -27.40 -1.42 -0.75
C VAL A 115 -26.27 -1.74 -1.72
N THR A 116 -26.39 -2.87 -2.39
CA THR A 116 -25.39 -3.35 -3.35
C THR A 116 -25.72 -2.85 -4.75
N VAL A 117 -24.70 -2.36 -5.45
CA VAL A 117 -24.72 -2.02 -6.87
C VAL A 117 -23.67 -2.86 -7.58
N THR A 118 -24.08 -3.55 -8.66
CA THR A 118 -23.19 -4.41 -9.45
C THR A 118 -23.06 -3.90 -10.87
N PHE A 119 -21.89 -4.14 -11.47
CA PHE A 119 -21.61 -3.88 -12.88
C PHE A 119 -20.45 -4.76 -13.33
N SER A 120 -20.25 -4.88 -14.64
CA SER A 120 -19.17 -5.68 -15.23
C SER A 120 -18.28 -4.80 -16.08
N ILE A 121 -16.98 -5.05 -16.05
CA ILE A 121 -15.96 -4.52 -16.96
C ILE A 121 -15.55 -5.66 -17.88
N GLU A 122 -15.68 -5.46 -19.19
CA GLU A 122 -15.49 -6.54 -20.17
C GLU A 122 -14.02 -6.79 -20.52
N SER A 123 -13.17 -5.75 -20.42
CA SER A 123 -11.75 -5.84 -20.82
C SER A 123 -10.84 -5.16 -19.81
N MET A 124 -9.59 -5.59 -19.74
CA MET A 124 -8.55 -4.90 -19.00
C MET A 124 -8.26 -3.54 -19.64
N ASP A 125 -7.95 -2.55 -18.78
CA ASP A 125 -7.59 -1.22 -19.24
C ASP A 125 -6.29 -1.24 -20.05
N GLU A 126 -6.35 -0.75 -21.29
CA GLU A 126 -5.19 -0.66 -22.18
C GLU A 126 -4.05 0.18 -21.55
N ALA A 127 -4.39 1.18 -20.75
CA ALA A 127 -3.40 2.02 -20.09
C ALA A 127 -2.54 1.22 -19.09
N ILE A 128 -3.10 0.21 -18.42
CA ILE A 128 -2.34 -0.65 -17.52
C ILE A 128 -1.49 -1.66 -18.31
N CYS A 129 -2.02 -2.19 -19.42
CA CYS A 129 -1.29 -3.12 -20.30
C CYS A 129 -0.06 -2.46 -20.93
N THR A 130 -0.15 -1.19 -21.27
CA THR A 130 0.93 -0.43 -21.94
C THR A 130 1.83 0.30 -20.95
N ASN A 131 1.57 0.25 -19.64
CA ASN A 131 2.42 0.85 -18.62
C ASN A 131 3.77 0.11 -18.59
N PRO A 132 4.91 0.78 -18.89
CA PRO A 132 6.20 0.11 -19.01
C PRO A 132 6.68 -0.52 -17.69
N ASN A 133 6.28 0.04 -16.54
CA ASN A 133 6.66 -0.49 -15.23
C ASN A 133 5.91 -1.78 -14.92
N TYR A 134 4.61 -1.83 -15.21
CA TYR A 134 3.84 -3.07 -15.08
C TYR A 134 4.32 -4.14 -16.07
N ALA A 135 4.54 -3.77 -17.32
CA ALA A 135 5.07 -4.69 -18.32
C ALA A 135 6.44 -5.26 -17.91
N ALA A 136 7.35 -4.41 -17.44
CA ALA A 136 8.66 -4.86 -16.98
C ALA A 136 8.55 -5.84 -15.78
N LEU A 137 7.68 -5.54 -14.78
CA LEU A 137 7.53 -6.35 -13.58
C LEU A 137 6.83 -7.68 -13.84
N THR A 138 5.74 -7.67 -14.64
CA THR A 138 4.79 -8.77 -14.77
C THR A 138 4.80 -9.46 -16.12
N GLY A 139 5.47 -8.89 -17.12
CA GLY A 139 5.36 -9.29 -18.52
C GLY A 139 4.16 -8.67 -19.25
N GLY A 140 3.38 -7.82 -18.53
CA GLY A 140 2.22 -7.14 -19.09
C GLY A 140 1.03 -8.06 -19.33
N CYS A 141 0.10 -7.60 -20.16
CA CYS A 141 -1.13 -8.36 -20.45
C CYS A 141 -0.91 -9.58 -21.36
N ASP A 142 0.22 -9.67 -22.02
CA ASP A 142 0.59 -10.82 -22.88
C ASP A 142 1.05 -12.03 -22.07
N MET A 143 1.34 -11.84 -20.77
CA MET A 143 1.74 -12.90 -19.85
C MET A 143 0.70 -13.08 -18.73
N PRO A 144 -0.42 -13.75 -18.97
CA PRO A 144 -1.51 -13.88 -17.98
C PRO A 144 -1.10 -14.64 -16.72
N GLU A 145 -0.11 -15.52 -16.80
CA GLU A 145 0.46 -16.23 -15.65
C GLU A 145 1.49 -15.42 -14.88
N GLY A 146 1.83 -14.24 -15.39
CA GLY A 146 2.83 -13.34 -14.83
C GLY A 146 4.26 -13.67 -15.20
N LYS A 147 5.17 -12.76 -14.88
CA LYS A 147 6.61 -12.91 -15.09
C LYS A 147 7.28 -13.43 -13.84
N THR A 148 8.05 -14.51 -14.02
CA THR A 148 8.80 -15.12 -12.94
C THR A 148 10.22 -14.57 -12.88
N TRP A 149 10.63 -14.20 -11.70
CA TRP A 149 11.95 -13.69 -11.37
C TRP A 149 12.67 -14.69 -10.46
N VAL A 150 13.97 -14.79 -10.64
CA VAL A 150 14.89 -15.57 -9.79
C VAL A 150 16.03 -14.68 -9.33
N LEU A 151 16.64 -15.03 -8.23
CA LEU A 151 17.78 -14.28 -7.71
C LEU A 151 18.96 -14.39 -8.69
N SER A 152 19.63 -13.28 -8.98
CA SER A 152 20.83 -13.28 -9.83
C SER A 152 21.94 -14.11 -9.16
N GLN A 153 22.69 -14.84 -9.97
CA GLN A 153 23.86 -15.61 -9.48
C GLN A 153 25.19 -14.84 -9.56
N GLU A 154 25.15 -13.56 -9.88
CA GLU A 154 26.33 -12.71 -9.94
C GLU A 154 26.74 -12.23 -8.53
N LYS A 155 27.99 -11.86 -8.35
CA LYS A 155 28.45 -11.23 -7.10
C LYS A 155 27.65 -9.94 -6.84
N GLY A 156 27.24 -9.75 -5.58
CA GLY A 156 26.41 -8.60 -5.19
C GLY A 156 24.93 -8.74 -5.54
N TYR A 157 24.46 -9.96 -5.83
CA TYR A 157 23.02 -10.25 -6.01
C TYR A 157 22.21 -9.91 -4.76
N TYR A 158 22.87 -9.90 -3.61
CA TYR A 158 22.35 -9.51 -2.31
C TYR A 158 23.48 -8.79 -1.55
N GLY A 159 23.15 -7.77 -0.77
CA GLY A 159 24.18 -7.09 -0.01
C GLY A 159 23.72 -5.84 0.70
N LEU A 160 24.63 -5.32 1.53
CA LEU A 160 24.41 -4.16 2.38
C LEU A 160 25.02 -2.91 1.74
N ILE A 161 24.24 -1.84 1.66
CA ILE A 161 24.64 -0.55 1.11
C ILE A 161 24.30 0.60 2.06
N ASP A 162 24.81 1.81 1.78
CA ASP A 162 24.31 3.02 2.43
C ASP A 162 22.86 3.33 2.02
N VAL A 163 22.05 3.76 2.97
CA VAL A 163 20.65 4.10 2.74
C VAL A 163 20.43 5.18 1.67
N ASN A 164 21.42 6.06 1.48
CA ASN A 164 21.38 7.14 0.49
C ASN A 164 21.92 6.72 -0.89
N THR A 165 22.31 5.46 -1.08
CA THR A 165 22.71 4.94 -2.40
C THR A 165 21.47 4.75 -3.25
N TRP A 166 21.38 5.47 -4.37
CA TRP A 166 20.26 5.45 -5.30
C TRP A 166 20.59 4.95 -6.69
N VAL A 167 21.87 4.95 -7.01
CA VAL A 167 22.43 4.34 -8.21
C VAL A 167 23.54 3.42 -7.73
N LEU A 168 23.43 2.13 -8.00
CA LEU A 168 24.48 1.17 -7.67
C LEU A 168 25.52 1.19 -8.81
N GLU A 169 26.66 1.80 -8.53
CA GLU A 169 27.87 1.57 -9.30
C GLU A 169 28.45 0.22 -8.87
N TYR A 170 28.79 -0.60 -9.87
CA TYR A 170 29.22 -1.98 -9.65
C TYR A 170 30.26 -2.13 -8.52
N MET A 171 29.91 -2.86 -7.47
CA MET A 171 30.74 -3.28 -6.31
C MET A 171 31.32 -2.18 -5.41
N THR A 172 31.39 -0.92 -5.84
CA THR A 172 31.99 0.17 -5.05
C THR A 172 31.08 0.68 -3.93
N ASP A 173 29.77 0.52 -4.11
CA ASP A 173 28.76 1.03 -3.17
C ASP A 173 28.38 0.01 -2.09
N TYR A 174 28.87 -1.23 -2.22
CA TYR A 174 28.57 -2.25 -1.23
C TYR A 174 29.53 -2.16 -0.04
N TRP A 175 28.97 -2.13 1.15
CA TRP A 175 29.72 -2.40 2.35
C TRP A 175 30.01 -3.90 2.50
N TRP A 176 29.05 -4.71 2.09
CA TRP A 176 29.15 -6.16 2.04
C TRP A 176 28.34 -6.72 0.88
N PRO A 177 28.96 -7.21 -0.18
CA PRO A 177 28.29 -7.92 -1.26
C PRO A 177 28.34 -9.43 -1.01
N ALA A 178 27.23 -10.13 -1.25
CA ALA A 178 27.23 -11.59 -1.23
C ALA A 178 28.04 -12.16 -2.40
N ASP A 179 28.85 -13.18 -2.10
CA ASP A 179 29.53 -13.96 -3.13
C ASP A 179 28.57 -14.98 -3.77
N PRO A 180 28.77 -15.31 -5.06
CA PRO A 180 27.97 -16.33 -5.73
C PRO A 180 27.93 -17.65 -4.95
N GLY A 181 26.75 -18.20 -4.74
CA GLY A 181 26.56 -19.45 -4.01
C GLY A 181 26.65 -19.37 -2.49
N SER A 182 26.75 -18.16 -1.88
CA SER A 182 26.74 -18.01 -0.42
C SER A 182 25.42 -18.36 0.24
N HIS A 183 24.32 -18.36 -0.53
CA HIS A 183 22.96 -18.71 -0.08
C HIS A 183 22.32 -19.65 -1.10
N PRO A 184 22.79 -20.92 -1.22
CA PRO A 184 22.31 -21.83 -2.26
C PRO A 184 20.83 -22.14 -2.17
N GLU A 185 20.23 -22.02 -0.99
CA GLU A 185 18.82 -22.26 -0.69
C GLU A 185 17.84 -21.25 -1.28
N VAL A 186 18.32 -20.11 -1.80
CA VAL A 186 17.44 -19.09 -2.43
C VAL A 186 17.58 -19.06 -3.95
N PHE A 187 18.51 -19.83 -4.54
CA PHE A 187 18.71 -19.81 -6.00
C PHE A 187 17.67 -20.62 -6.76
N ASP A 188 16.92 -21.48 -6.09
CA ASP A 188 15.77 -22.19 -6.63
C ASP A 188 14.44 -21.53 -6.25
N ASP A 189 14.46 -20.46 -5.48
CA ASP A 189 13.28 -19.63 -5.20
C ASP A 189 12.80 -18.93 -6.48
N GLU A 190 11.50 -18.97 -6.69
CA GLU A 190 10.84 -18.32 -7.81
C GLU A 190 9.80 -17.32 -7.27
N ILE A 191 9.90 -16.06 -7.68
CA ILE A 191 8.88 -15.06 -7.37
C ILE A 191 8.17 -14.65 -8.66
N THR A 192 6.85 -14.66 -8.66
CA THR A 192 6.04 -14.32 -9.83
C THR A 192 5.08 -13.19 -9.50
N PHE A 193 5.09 -12.17 -10.35
CA PHE A 193 4.14 -11.07 -10.29
C PHE A 193 3.13 -11.21 -11.41
N VAL A 194 1.87 -11.37 -11.06
CA VAL A 194 0.76 -11.51 -12.03
C VAL A 194 0.00 -10.19 -12.11
N LEU A 195 -0.26 -9.72 -13.32
CA LEU A 195 -1.08 -8.54 -13.58
C LEU A 195 -2.55 -8.96 -13.70
N ASP A 196 -3.17 -9.20 -12.57
CA ASP A 196 -4.58 -9.54 -12.43
C ASP A 196 -5.30 -8.57 -11.48
N ALA A 197 -6.61 -8.76 -11.29
CA ALA A 197 -7.42 -7.91 -10.42
C ALA A 197 -6.98 -7.91 -8.95
N ASN A 198 -6.32 -8.97 -8.50
CA ASN A 198 -5.77 -9.11 -7.16
C ASN A 198 -4.33 -8.63 -7.08
N ARG A 199 -3.65 -8.41 -8.23
CA ARG A 199 -2.22 -8.20 -8.29
C ARG A 199 -1.48 -9.29 -7.53
N THR A 200 -1.65 -10.53 -8.00
CA THR A 200 -1.17 -11.72 -7.31
C THR A 200 0.35 -11.79 -7.31
N PHE A 201 0.92 -11.97 -6.14
CA PHE A 201 2.33 -12.32 -5.90
C PHE A 201 2.40 -13.79 -5.52
N LYS A 202 3.29 -14.55 -6.17
CA LYS A 202 3.53 -15.96 -5.85
C LYS A 202 5.00 -16.13 -5.47
N HIS A 203 5.26 -16.84 -4.38
CA HIS A 203 6.59 -17.26 -3.99
C HIS A 203 6.64 -18.77 -3.91
N LYS A 204 7.43 -19.36 -4.79
CA LYS A 204 7.74 -20.78 -4.81
C LYS A 204 9.13 -20.97 -4.24
N THR A 205 9.22 -21.59 -3.08
CA THR A 205 10.43 -21.69 -2.27
C THR A 205 11.16 -23.01 -2.46
N ASN A 206 10.53 -23.99 -3.12
CA ASN A 206 11.03 -25.36 -3.22
C ASN A 206 11.38 -25.99 -1.86
N GLY A 207 10.72 -25.51 -0.79
CA GLY A 207 10.79 -26.02 0.58
C GLY A 207 11.76 -25.29 1.50
N LYS A 208 12.67 -24.49 0.95
CA LYS A 208 13.61 -23.67 1.74
C LYS A 208 13.85 -22.33 1.08
N SER A 209 14.07 -21.32 1.91
CA SER A 209 14.55 -20.01 1.49
C SER A 209 15.58 -19.51 2.51
N ALA A 210 16.06 -18.27 2.42
CA ALA A 210 17.00 -17.73 3.37
C ALA A 210 16.42 -16.52 4.11
N LEU A 211 16.58 -16.57 5.42
CA LEU A 211 16.45 -15.43 6.31
C LEU A 211 17.87 -15.10 6.80
N ASP A 212 18.37 -13.92 6.50
CA ASP A 212 19.79 -13.55 6.65
C ASP A 212 20.72 -14.52 5.90
N SER A 213 21.54 -15.23 6.64
CA SER A 213 22.47 -16.24 6.14
C SER A 213 22.09 -17.67 6.57
N ALA A 214 20.91 -17.86 7.13
CA ALA A 214 20.46 -19.16 7.61
C ALA A 214 19.26 -19.64 6.77
N PRO A 215 19.32 -20.88 6.23
CA PRO A 215 18.17 -21.46 5.56
C PRO A 215 17.04 -21.70 6.56
N TYR A 216 15.81 -21.49 6.14
CA TYR A 216 14.61 -21.83 6.91
C TYR A 216 13.57 -22.51 6.02
N ASP A 217 12.81 -23.41 6.63
CA ASP A 217 11.76 -24.11 5.93
C ASP A 217 10.55 -23.20 5.80
N ILE A 218 10.10 -22.99 4.57
CA ILE A 218 8.90 -22.20 4.26
C ILE A 218 8.17 -22.83 3.09
N ALA A 219 6.86 -22.97 3.21
CA ALA A 219 6.03 -23.45 2.12
C ALA A 219 5.83 -22.35 1.07
N ASP A 220 5.56 -22.79 -0.16
CA ASP A 220 5.09 -21.92 -1.22
C ASP A 220 3.84 -21.15 -0.76
N TYR A 221 3.73 -19.89 -1.13
CA TYR A 221 2.60 -19.05 -0.75
C TYR A 221 2.24 -18.03 -1.83
N GLU A 222 1.02 -17.53 -1.73
CA GLU A 222 0.53 -16.41 -2.53
C GLU A 222 0.16 -15.23 -1.64
N SER A 223 0.31 -14.04 -2.18
CA SER A 223 -0.05 -12.76 -1.57
C SER A 223 -0.44 -11.77 -2.65
N THR A 224 -0.48 -10.49 -2.33
CA THR A 224 -0.73 -9.42 -3.30
C THR A 224 0.40 -8.40 -3.30
N TRP A 225 0.55 -7.68 -4.42
CA TRP A 225 1.54 -6.65 -4.59
C TRP A 225 0.90 -5.34 -5.03
N GLU A 226 1.58 -4.24 -4.75
CA GLU A 226 1.26 -2.90 -5.27
C GLU A 226 2.54 -2.24 -5.76
N LEU A 227 2.50 -1.68 -6.97
CA LEU A 227 3.60 -0.89 -7.53
C LEU A 227 3.16 0.57 -7.57
N GLN A 228 3.89 1.41 -6.87
CA GLN A 228 3.67 2.85 -6.86
C GLN A 228 4.71 3.54 -7.75
N ASP A 229 4.23 4.24 -8.77
CA ASP A 229 5.09 5.02 -9.65
C ASP A 229 5.74 6.21 -8.93
N PRO A 230 6.92 6.68 -9.40
CA PRO A 230 7.61 7.84 -8.82
C PRO A 230 6.74 9.09 -8.71
N SER A 231 5.83 9.30 -9.66
CA SER A 231 4.91 10.44 -9.65
C SER A 231 3.86 10.39 -8.55
N GLN A 232 3.62 9.22 -7.97
CA GLN A 232 2.62 8.97 -6.94
C GLN A 232 3.24 8.84 -5.54
N SER A 233 4.55 8.59 -5.48
CA SER A 233 5.26 8.43 -4.21
C SER A 233 5.68 9.77 -3.61
N LYS A 234 5.80 9.82 -2.29
CA LYS A 234 6.18 11.04 -1.55
C LYS A 234 7.65 11.44 -1.75
N ASP A 235 8.50 10.45 -2.01
CA ASP A 235 9.94 10.63 -2.19
C ASP A 235 10.38 10.65 -3.67
N GLY A 236 9.40 10.58 -4.59
CA GLY A 236 9.65 10.59 -6.03
C GLY A 236 10.30 9.30 -6.55
N ARG A 237 10.10 8.17 -5.87
CA ARG A 237 10.70 6.88 -6.23
C ARG A 237 9.64 5.81 -6.47
N MET A 238 10.03 4.78 -7.20
CA MET A 238 9.18 3.62 -7.40
C MET A 238 9.23 2.71 -6.17
N HIS A 239 8.06 2.32 -5.69
CA HIS A 239 7.91 1.41 -4.55
C HIS A 239 7.13 0.17 -4.93
N LEU A 240 7.62 -0.97 -4.49
CA LEU A 240 6.92 -2.26 -4.55
C LEU A 240 6.55 -2.67 -3.14
N THR A 241 5.27 -2.75 -2.84
CA THR A 241 4.76 -3.20 -1.55
C THR A 241 4.15 -4.58 -1.68
N LEU A 242 4.51 -5.49 -0.78
CA LEU A 242 3.90 -6.82 -0.66
C LEU A 242 2.94 -6.84 0.54
N SER A 243 1.84 -7.58 0.44
CA SER A 243 0.84 -7.65 1.50
C SER A 243 1.10 -8.80 2.48
N GLY A 244 0.55 -8.69 3.70
CA GLY A 244 0.68 -9.71 4.74
C GLY A 244 2.13 -9.91 5.15
N ASP A 245 2.56 -11.17 5.26
CA ASP A 245 3.92 -11.54 5.65
C ASP A 245 4.83 -11.84 4.44
N ALA A 246 4.39 -11.45 3.23
CA ALA A 246 5.14 -11.70 2.00
C ALA A 246 6.41 -10.87 1.93
N VAL A 247 7.51 -11.49 1.51
CA VAL A 247 8.84 -10.87 1.40
C VAL A 247 9.55 -11.32 0.13
N LEU A 248 10.53 -10.53 -0.32
CA LEU A 248 11.44 -10.91 -1.41
C LEU A 248 12.66 -11.66 -0.85
N PRO A 249 13.01 -12.84 -1.36
CA PRO A 249 14.18 -13.61 -0.91
C PRO A 249 15.50 -13.04 -1.45
N PRO A 250 16.65 -13.23 -0.77
CA PRO A 250 16.73 -13.53 0.67
C PRO A 250 16.26 -12.33 1.48
N PHE A 251 15.60 -12.59 2.61
CA PHE A 251 15.06 -11.52 3.44
C PHE A 251 15.92 -11.33 4.71
N PRO A 252 16.40 -10.13 4.99
CA PRO A 252 17.17 -9.87 6.22
C PRO A 252 16.26 -9.78 7.45
N SER A 253 16.58 -10.53 8.52
CA SER A 253 15.80 -10.50 9.78
C SER A 253 15.72 -9.12 10.40
N GLU A 254 16.73 -8.29 10.15
CA GLU A 254 16.79 -6.89 10.59
C GLU A 254 15.70 -5.99 9.97
N CYS A 255 15.05 -6.46 8.88
CA CYS A 255 13.97 -5.77 8.20
C CYS A 255 12.60 -6.36 8.48
N GLN A 256 12.46 -7.22 9.51
CA GLN A 256 11.18 -7.84 9.87
C GLN A 256 10.05 -6.81 10.03
N GLY A 257 8.89 -7.14 9.45
CA GLY A 257 7.72 -6.26 9.44
C GLY A 257 7.77 -5.14 8.38
N GLN A 258 8.79 -5.13 7.51
CA GLN A 258 8.82 -4.25 6.35
C GLN A 258 8.50 -5.04 5.09
N HIS A 259 7.60 -4.48 4.29
CA HIS A 259 7.11 -5.09 3.06
C HIS A 259 7.14 -4.09 1.89
N ASP A 260 7.76 -2.91 2.12
CA ASP A 260 7.91 -1.84 1.14
C ASP A 260 9.35 -1.80 0.64
N TYR A 261 9.53 -2.09 -0.64
CA TYR A 261 10.80 -2.13 -1.33
C TYR A 261 10.90 -0.94 -2.28
N THR A 262 11.93 -0.12 -2.14
CA THR A 262 12.26 0.85 -3.18
C THR A 262 12.86 0.13 -4.38
N ILE A 263 12.32 0.37 -5.56
CA ILE A 263 12.88 -0.16 -6.82
C ILE A 263 13.96 0.80 -7.31
N LEU A 264 15.19 0.33 -7.40
CA LEU A 264 16.32 1.09 -7.94
C LEU A 264 16.41 0.95 -9.46
N VAL A 265 16.14 -0.25 -9.98
CA VAL A 265 16.11 -0.55 -11.42
C VAL A 265 14.98 -1.53 -11.68
N LEU A 266 14.19 -1.28 -12.70
CA LEU A 266 13.18 -2.21 -13.23
C LEU A 266 13.16 -2.11 -14.74
N ASN A 267 13.46 -3.21 -15.39
CA ASN A 267 13.34 -3.37 -16.85
C ASN A 267 13.14 -4.85 -17.19
N ASP A 268 13.10 -5.20 -18.45
CA ASP A 268 12.81 -6.57 -18.90
C ASP A 268 13.84 -7.61 -18.45
N THR A 269 15.03 -7.20 -18.04
CA THR A 269 16.15 -8.11 -17.73
C THR A 269 16.62 -8.04 -16.27
N VAL A 270 16.27 -6.99 -15.54
CA VAL A 270 16.74 -6.78 -14.16
C VAL A 270 15.67 -6.10 -13.32
N MET A 271 15.47 -6.62 -12.13
CA MET A 271 14.79 -5.95 -11.03
C MET A 271 15.80 -5.82 -9.87
N LEU A 272 16.14 -4.58 -9.50
CA LEU A 272 16.99 -4.26 -8.36
C LEU A 272 16.17 -3.57 -7.30
N THR A 273 16.03 -4.20 -6.15
CA THR A 273 15.22 -3.70 -5.03
C THR A 273 16.09 -3.30 -3.86
N LYS A 274 15.59 -2.38 -3.07
CA LYS A 274 16.22 -1.92 -1.82
C LYS A 274 15.21 -1.91 -0.68
N ILE A 275 15.57 -2.50 0.46
CA ILE A 275 14.80 -2.46 1.69
C ILE A 275 15.61 -1.84 2.82
N TYR A 276 14.99 -0.96 3.61
CA TYR A 276 15.66 -0.24 4.68
C TYR A 276 15.81 -1.09 5.93
N LYS A 277 17.00 -0.99 6.56
CA LYS A 277 17.21 -1.47 7.91
C LYS A 277 16.75 -0.42 8.91
N PRO A 278 15.70 -0.68 9.71
CA PRO A 278 15.16 0.29 10.65
C PRO A 278 16.21 0.83 11.62
N GLY A 279 16.18 2.15 11.82
CA GLY A 279 17.04 2.80 12.81
C GLY A 279 18.53 2.86 12.45
N SER A 280 18.90 2.61 11.19
CA SER A 280 20.28 2.69 10.72
C SER A 280 20.42 3.48 9.41
N ASN A 281 21.67 3.76 9.02
CA ASN A 281 22.00 4.32 7.71
C ASN A 281 22.22 3.22 6.64
N GLN A 282 21.64 2.05 6.84
CA GLN A 282 21.89 0.87 6.03
C GLN A 282 20.62 0.44 5.30
N ALA A 283 20.79 -0.14 4.14
CA ALA A 283 19.74 -0.79 3.37
C ALA A 283 20.30 -2.08 2.76
N TRP A 284 19.40 -3.05 2.58
CA TRP A 284 19.70 -4.27 1.87
C TRP A 284 19.21 -4.16 0.42
N VAL A 285 19.95 -4.76 -0.49
CA VAL A 285 19.58 -4.83 -1.91
C VAL A 285 19.49 -6.26 -2.37
N ASN A 286 18.51 -6.52 -3.26
CA ASN A 286 18.33 -7.79 -3.93
C ASN A 286 18.27 -7.55 -5.44
N LYS A 287 19.06 -8.32 -6.20
CA LYS A 287 19.08 -8.28 -7.66
C LYS A 287 18.42 -9.54 -8.23
N PHE A 288 17.35 -9.36 -8.96
CA PHE A 288 16.63 -10.43 -9.64
C PHE A 288 16.81 -10.32 -11.15
N VAL A 289 16.75 -11.47 -11.81
CA VAL A 289 16.70 -11.60 -13.26
C VAL A 289 15.50 -12.45 -13.65
N PRO A 290 14.94 -12.31 -14.86
CA PRO A 290 13.89 -13.20 -15.31
C PRO A 290 14.35 -14.65 -15.31
N LYS A 291 13.46 -15.55 -14.91
CA LYS A 291 13.70 -16.99 -15.04
C LYS A 291 13.84 -17.33 -16.52
N ALA A 292 14.93 -18.01 -16.86
CA ALA A 292 15.09 -18.56 -18.20
C ALA A 292 14.03 -19.65 -18.44
N GLU A 293 13.43 -19.62 -19.65
CA GLU A 293 12.48 -20.66 -20.09
C GLU A 293 13.15 -22.02 -20.29
#